data_f427c5a1705822423c39b212682cbe49
#
_entry.id   f427c5a1705822423c39b212682cbe49
#
_cell.length_a   1.000
_cell.length_b   1.000
_cell.length_c   1.000
_cell.angle_alpha   90.00
_cell.angle_beta   90.00
_cell.angle_gamma   90.00
#
_symmetry.space_group_name_H-M   'P 1'
#
loop_
_entity.id
_entity.type
_entity.pdbx_description
1 polymer ?
#
loop_
_entity_poly.entity_id
_entity_poly.type
_entity_poly.pdbx_seq_one_letter_code
_entity_poly.pdbx_strand_id
1 'polypeptide(L)'
;CVGGTILSCALAVLAARGEEPVASLTLLTAFLNFLDTGAIDVYIDDVQIGMREQMIGKSGLMKGRDFASAFSSLRPNDLLWNYVESNYLKGETPQAFDLLYWNADSTNLPGPMFCYYLRHMYLENALKEPGKLIIAGEKIDLYKLNMPAFIYASREDHIVPWASAFASTAILNAKKPANNRFVLGASGHIAGVINPPAKKKRSYWTNDKIGTDPEAWFAGAVEHPGSWWTEWSDFLAKHAGKLVAAPKKAGNAKYKAIEPAPGRYVKVRAE
;
A
#
# COMPACT_ATOMS: atom_id res chain seq x y z
N CYS A 1 -0.86 -0.76 0.04
CA CYS A 1 -0.07 -0.41 1.24
C CYS A 1 0.83 -1.56 1.68
N VAL A 2 0.35 -2.55 2.45
CA VAL A 2 1.22 -3.65 2.93
C VAL A 2 1.96 -4.39 1.80
N GLY A 3 1.33 -4.51 0.63
CA GLY A 3 1.96 -5.11 -0.55
C GLY A 3 3.22 -4.38 -1.00
N GLY A 4 3.25 -3.05 -0.93
CA GLY A 4 4.44 -2.25 -1.23
C GLY A 4 5.58 -2.48 -0.25
N THR A 5 5.26 -2.60 1.04
CA THR A 5 6.23 -2.95 2.09
C THR A 5 6.83 -4.34 1.88
N ILE A 6 5.97 -5.34 1.61
CA ILE A 6 6.40 -6.73 1.34
C ILE A 6 7.27 -6.80 0.07
N LEU A 7 6.85 -6.14 -1.00
CA LEU A 7 7.62 -6.08 -2.25
C LEU A 7 9.00 -5.46 -2.01
N SER A 8 9.08 -4.35 -1.27
CA SER A 8 10.35 -3.70 -0.95
C SER A 8 11.26 -4.59 -0.12
N CYS A 9 10.73 -5.37 0.83
CA CYS A 9 11.49 -6.39 1.56
C CYS A 9 12.02 -7.48 0.61
N ALA A 10 11.20 -7.98 -0.29
CA ALA A 10 11.62 -9.00 -1.27
C ALA A 10 12.72 -8.47 -2.19
N LEU A 11 12.59 -7.23 -2.70
CA LEU A 11 13.62 -6.60 -3.51
C LEU A 11 14.93 -6.37 -2.73
N ALA A 12 14.83 -6.03 -1.43
CA ALA A 12 16.02 -5.89 -0.59
C ALA A 12 16.75 -7.23 -0.36
N VAL A 13 16.01 -8.35 -0.23
CA VAL A 13 16.58 -9.70 -0.20
C VAL A 13 17.33 -10.00 -1.50
N LEU A 14 16.71 -9.73 -2.66
CA LEU A 14 17.33 -9.95 -3.96
C LEU A 14 18.55 -9.06 -4.17
N ALA A 15 18.48 -7.79 -3.78
CA ALA A 15 19.62 -6.87 -3.83
C ALA A 15 20.78 -7.34 -2.92
N ALA A 16 20.49 -7.93 -1.75
CA ALA A 16 21.50 -8.51 -0.87
C ALA A 16 22.21 -9.71 -1.54
N ARG A 17 21.51 -10.42 -2.45
CA ARG A 17 22.05 -11.51 -3.27
C ARG A 17 22.72 -11.06 -4.56
N GLY A 18 22.77 -9.75 -4.81
CA GLY A 18 23.31 -9.18 -6.05
C GLY A 18 22.38 -9.29 -7.27
N GLU A 19 21.07 -9.46 -7.03
CA GLU A 19 20.06 -9.57 -8.07
C GLU A 19 19.28 -8.27 -8.23
N GLU A 20 19.06 -7.82 -9.48
CA GLU A 20 18.30 -6.62 -9.83
C GLU A 20 17.21 -6.97 -10.86
N PRO A 21 16.14 -7.67 -10.47
CA PRO A 21 15.19 -8.28 -11.41
C PRO A 21 14.16 -7.31 -11.99
N VAL A 22 14.11 -6.05 -11.53
CA VAL A 22 13.04 -5.11 -11.90
C VAL A 22 13.59 -3.85 -12.58
N ALA A 23 12.89 -3.38 -13.60
CA ALA A 23 13.23 -2.15 -14.32
C ALA A 23 12.77 -0.88 -13.58
N SER A 24 11.71 -0.98 -12.79
CA SER A 24 11.16 0.13 -11.98
C SER A 24 10.31 -0.41 -10.83
N LEU A 25 10.07 0.43 -9.82
CA LEU A 25 9.25 0.15 -8.67
C LEU A 25 8.08 1.14 -8.59
N THR A 26 6.87 0.67 -8.33
CA THR A 26 5.72 1.51 -8.00
C THR A 26 5.22 1.18 -6.60
N LEU A 27 5.14 2.20 -5.74
CA LEU A 27 4.55 2.10 -4.40
C LEU A 27 3.30 2.96 -4.34
N LEU A 28 2.18 2.37 -3.95
CA LEU A 28 0.89 3.04 -3.81
C LEU A 28 0.49 3.03 -2.34
N THR A 29 0.45 4.21 -1.70
CA THR A 29 0.06 4.37 -0.30
C THR A 29 0.73 3.35 0.63
N ALA A 30 2.06 3.23 0.56
CA ALA A 30 2.84 2.23 1.29
C ALA A 30 3.83 2.86 2.27
N PHE A 31 4.03 2.19 3.40
CA PHE A 31 5.07 2.52 4.36
C PHE A 31 6.40 1.82 4.05
N LEU A 32 7.50 2.57 4.05
CA LEU A 32 8.86 2.09 4.25
C LEU A 32 9.48 2.67 5.53
N ASN A 33 8.88 3.73 6.06
CA ASN A 33 9.17 4.33 7.35
C ASN A 33 7.85 4.43 8.14
N PHE A 34 7.81 3.82 9.31
CA PHE A 34 6.63 3.70 10.18
C PHE A 34 6.72 4.67 11.37
N LEU A 35 7.42 5.81 11.22
CA LEU A 35 7.57 6.78 12.31
C LEU A 35 6.22 7.43 12.70
N ASP A 36 5.38 7.72 11.70
CA ASP A 36 4.03 8.22 11.89
C ASP A 36 3.08 7.28 11.15
N THR A 37 2.30 6.53 11.88
CA THR A 37 1.35 5.56 11.36
C THR A 37 -0.10 6.05 11.46
N GLY A 38 -0.29 7.33 11.81
CA GLY A 38 -1.61 7.95 11.89
C GLY A 38 -2.48 7.34 12.99
N ALA A 39 -3.79 7.32 12.77
CA ALA A 39 -4.76 6.89 13.78
C ALA A 39 -4.59 5.43 14.24
N ILE A 40 -3.96 4.56 13.45
CA ILE A 40 -3.75 3.16 13.81
C ILE A 40 -2.77 2.98 14.99
N ASP A 41 -1.99 4.01 15.27
CA ASP A 41 -1.00 4.01 16.36
C ASP A 41 -1.63 3.72 17.73
N VAL A 42 -2.91 4.02 17.91
CA VAL A 42 -3.68 3.70 19.11
C VAL A 42 -3.69 2.19 19.45
N TYR A 43 -3.43 1.32 18.49
CA TYR A 43 -3.35 -0.13 18.66
C TYR A 43 -1.91 -0.66 18.76
N ILE A 44 -0.91 0.22 18.74
CA ILE A 44 0.49 -0.14 18.64
C ILE A 44 1.22 0.19 19.93
N ASP A 45 1.31 -0.80 20.81
CA ASP A 45 2.14 -0.77 22.02
C ASP A 45 2.65 -2.18 22.39
N ASP A 46 3.65 -2.24 23.25
CA ASP A 46 4.28 -3.50 23.66
C ASP A 46 3.31 -4.48 24.33
N VAL A 47 2.35 -3.96 25.10
CA VAL A 47 1.39 -4.81 25.84
C VAL A 47 0.42 -5.48 24.87
N GLN A 48 -0.20 -4.68 23.99
CA GLN A 48 -1.16 -5.21 22.99
C GLN A 48 -0.48 -6.17 22.01
N ILE A 49 0.72 -5.84 21.54
CA ILE A 49 1.47 -6.72 20.63
C ILE A 49 1.89 -7.99 21.34
N GLY A 50 2.43 -7.90 22.58
CA GLY A 50 2.80 -9.06 23.37
C GLY A 50 1.65 -10.02 23.65
N MET A 51 0.44 -9.49 23.92
CA MET A 51 -0.77 -10.31 24.05
C MET A 51 -1.11 -11.05 22.75
N ARG A 52 -1.04 -10.38 21.61
CA ARG A 52 -1.30 -11.00 20.30
C ARG A 52 -0.27 -12.07 19.97
N GLU A 53 0.99 -11.83 20.25
CA GLU A 53 2.07 -12.82 20.07
C GLU A 53 1.84 -14.07 20.91
N GLN A 54 1.36 -13.93 22.13
CA GLN A 54 1.01 -15.09 22.98
C GLN A 54 -0.18 -15.86 22.41
N MET A 55 -1.20 -15.16 21.89
CA MET A 55 -2.43 -15.78 21.40
C MET A 55 -2.26 -16.45 20.02
N ILE A 56 -1.62 -15.78 19.06
CA ILE A 56 -1.56 -16.21 17.67
C ILE A 56 -0.14 -16.16 17.05
N GLY A 57 0.88 -15.73 17.79
CA GLY A 57 2.23 -15.51 17.23
C GLY A 57 2.96 -16.79 16.82
N LYS A 58 2.64 -17.93 17.40
CA LYS A 58 3.22 -19.24 17.04
C LYS A 58 2.40 -19.98 15.98
N SER A 59 1.08 -19.84 16.05
CA SER A 59 0.11 -20.49 15.16
C SER A 59 -1.24 -19.79 15.29
N GLY A 60 -2.11 -19.94 14.31
CA GLY A 60 -3.42 -19.31 14.31
C GLY A 60 -3.56 -18.22 13.27
N LEU A 61 -4.66 -17.49 13.33
CA LEU A 61 -5.04 -16.50 12.33
C LEU A 61 -5.47 -15.21 13.01
N MET A 62 -5.03 -14.09 12.45
CA MET A 62 -5.70 -12.81 12.61
C MET A 62 -6.88 -12.78 11.63
N LYS A 63 -8.08 -12.81 12.15
CA LYS A 63 -9.29 -12.89 11.32
C LYS A 63 -9.57 -11.58 10.59
N GLY A 64 -9.95 -11.67 9.33
CA GLY A 64 -10.28 -10.52 8.50
C GLY A 64 -11.40 -9.65 9.08
N ARG A 65 -12.41 -10.24 9.73
CA ARG A 65 -13.48 -9.50 10.42
C ARG A 65 -12.97 -8.61 11.57
N ASP A 66 -11.92 -9.03 12.27
CA ASP A 66 -11.35 -8.25 13.37
C ASP A 66 -10.59 -7.04 12.83
N PHE A 67 -9.93 -7.21 11.66
CA PHE A 67 -9.37 -6.08 10.91
C PHE A 67 -10.44 -5.11 10.45
N ALA A 68 -11.52 -5.59 9.85
CA ALA A 68 -12.61 -4.75 9.38
C ALA A 68 -13.20 -3.92 10.53
N SER A 69 -13.35 -4.52 11.71
CA SER A 69 -13.79 -3.83 12.93
C SER A 69 -12.80 -2.76 13.36
N ALA A 70 -11.50 -3.09 13.42
CA ALA A 70 -10.46 -2.13 13.79
C ALA A 70 -10.42 -0.93 12.83
N PHE A 71 -10.40 -1.17 11.52
CA PHE A 71 -10.38 -0.08 10.53
C PHE A 71 -11.65 0.79 10.56
N SER A 72 -12.82 0.18 10.77
CA SER A 72 -14.07 0.92 10.90
C SER A 72 -14.08 1.84 12.14
N SER A 73 -13.42 1.42 13.22
CA SER A 73 -13.31 2.21 14.46
C SER A 73 -12.34 3.39 14.34
N LEU A 74 -11.44 3.41 13.37
CA LEU A 74 -10.56 4.55 13.11
C LEU A 74 -11.30 5.76 12.50
N ARG A 75 -12.39 5.50 11.78
CA ARG A 75 -13.27 6.54 11.20
C ARG A 75 -14.74 6.18 11.38
N PRO A 76 -15.22 6.11 12.63
CA PRO A 76 -16.56 5.59 12.93
C PRO A 76 -17.67 6.44 12.32
N ASN A 77 -17.49 7.76 12.21
CA ASN A 77 -18.49 8.64 11.60
C ASN A 77 -18.74 8.32 10.13
N ASP A 78 -17.67 8.02 9.38
CA ASP A 78 -17.74 7.73 7.95
C ASP A 78 -18.11 6.28 7.65
N LEU A 79 -17.64 5.34 8.48
CA LEU A 79 -17.68 3.92 8.18
C LEU A 79 -18.72 3.12 9.00
N LEU A 80 -19.31 3.74 10.03
CA LEU A 80 -20.31 3.12 10.88
C LEU A 80 -21.54 4.01 11.06
N TRP A 81 -21.38 5.17 11.69
CA TRP A 81 -22.50 6.01 12.09
C TRP A 81 -23.28 6.58 10.93
N ASN A 82 -22.63 6.90 9.82
CA ASN A 82 -23.31 7.32 8.59
C ASN A 82 -24.32 6.28 8.09
N TYR A 83 -23.97 4.98 8.16
CA TYR A 83 -24.88 3.89 7.78
C TYR A 83 -25.99 3.67 8.83
N VAL A 84 -25.69 3.83 10.10
CA VAL A 84 -26.72 3.78 11.15
C VAL A 84 -27.74 4.89 10.94
N GLU A 85 -27.30 6.11 10.66
CA GLU A 85 -28.19 7.24 10.39
C GLU A 85 -29.03 7.03 9.12
N SER A 86 -28.37 6.78 7.98
CA SER A 86 -29.08 6.71 6.70
C SER A 86 -29.93 5.45 6.57
N ASN A 87 -29.37 4.28 6.87
CA ASN A 87 -30.06 3.03 6.57
C ASN A 87 -30.98 2.58 7.71
N TYR A 88 -30.53 2.67 8.97
CA TYR A 88 -31.31 2.21 10.11
C TYR A 88 -32.33 3.27 10.59
N LEU A 89 -31.87 4.50 10.82
CA LEU A 89 -32.78 5.55 11.35
C LEU A 89 -33.67 6.15 10.29
N LYS A 90 -33.18 6.40 9.08
CA LYS A 90 -33.95 7.00 7.98
C LYS A 90 -34.61 5.97 7.06
N GLY A 91 -34.24 4.70 7.15
CA GLY A 91 -34.76 3.63 6.28
C GLY A 91 -34.36 3.74 4.82
N GLU A 92 -33.27 4.45 4.51
CA GLU A 92 -32.76 4.59 3.14
C GLU A 92 -32.10 3.29 2.67
N THR A 93 -32.29 2.96 1.39
CA THR A 93 -31.59 1.81 0.80
C THR A 93 -30.11 2.12 0.61
N PRO A 94 -29.20 1.25 1.06
CA PRO A 94 -27.76 1.43 0.83
C PRO A 94 -27.44 1.58 -0.65
N GLN A 95 -26.58 2.53 -1.00
CA GLN A 95 -26.11 2.67 -2.38
C GLN A 95 -25.34 1.43 -2.81
N ALA A 96 -25.71 0.86 -3.97
CA ALA A 96 -24.95 -0.20 -4.59
C ALA A 96 -23.61 0.35 -5.09
N PHE A 97 -22.51 -0.17 -4.55
CA PHE A 97 -21.16 0.27 -4.87
C PHE A 97 -20.22 -0.92 -4.86
N ASP A 98 -19.65 -1.26 -6.00
CA ASP A 98 -18.83 -2.46 -6.22
C ASP A 98 -17.58 -2.50 -5.33
N LEU A 99 -16.90 -1.36 -5.13
CA LEU A 99 -15.76 -1.26 -4.22
C LEU A 99 -16.14 -1.52 -2.76
N LEU A 100 -17.36 -1.21 -2.35
CA LEU A 100 -17.84 -1.49 -1.01
C LEU A 100 -17.98 -3.00 -0.78
N TYR A 101 -18.50 -3.72 -1.77
CA TYR A 101 -18.57 -5.18 -1.74
C TYR A 101 -17.18 -5.81 -1.66
N TRP A 102 -16.22 -5.36 -2.49
CA TRP A 102 -14.85 -5.81 -2.45
C TRP A 102 -14.19 -5.52 -1.09
N ASN A 103 -14.37 -4.34 -0.52
CA ASN A 103 -13.80 -3.97 0.77
C ASN A 103 -14.39 -4.76 1.95
N ALA A 104 -15.63 -5.24 1.81
CA ALA A 104 -16.28 -6.10 2.81
C ALA A 104 -15.81 -7.57 2.74
N ASP A 105 -15.14 -7.97 1.66
CA ASP A 105 -14.57 -9.32 1.50
C ASP A 105 -13.16 -9.35 2.11
N SER A 106 -13.11 -9.60 3.41
CA SER A 106 -11.88 -9.58 4.20
C SER A 106 -11.00 -10.81 3.97
N THR A 107 -9.74 -10.73 4.37
CA THR A 107 -8.75 -11.81 4.27
C THR A 107 -8.15 -12.08 5.65
N ASN A 108 -8.03 -13.36 6.01
CA ASN A 108 -7.32 -13.78 7.21
C ASN A 108 -5.81 -13.71 6.98
N LEU A 109 -5.06 -13.27 7.99
CA LEU A 109 -3.59 -13.29 7.96
C LEU A 109 -3.05 -14.38 8.89
N PRO A 110 -1.96 -15.09 8.50
CA PRO A 110 -1.25 -15.96 9.44
C PRO A 110 -0.79 -15.19 10.68
N GLY A 111 -1.10 -15.70 11.86
CA GLY A 111 -0.76 -15.05 13.13
C GLY A 111 0.71 -14.68 13.26
N PRO A 112 1.66 -15.60 12.97
CA PRO A 112 3.09 -15.27 13.00
C PRO A 112 3.49 -14.11 12.10
N MET A 113 2.98 -14.06 10.87
CA MET A 113 3.24 -12.96 9.91
C MET A 113 2.68 -11.64 10.43
N PHE A 114 1.44 -11.65 10.94
CA PHE A 114 0.78 -10.49 11.49
C PHE A 114 1.55 -9.91 12.70
N CYS A 115 1.93 -10.75 13.67
CA CYS A 115 2.68 -10.33 14.84
C CYS A 115 4.07 -9.79 14.48
N TYR A 116 4.77 -10.47 13.56
CA TYR A 116 6.05 -9.98 13.02
C TYR A 116 5.90 -8.58 12.41
N TYR A 117 4.86 -8.36 11.61
CA TYR A 117 4.62 -7.08 10.95
C TYR A 117 4.31 -5.97 11.97
N LEU A 118 3.45 -6.24 12.96
CA LEU A 118 3.13 -5.27 14.01
C LEU A 118 4.38 -4.89 14.82
N ARG A 119 5.14 -5.87 15.29
CA ARG A 119 6.31 -5.61 16.12
C ARG A 119 7.39 -4.88 15.34
N HIS A 120 7.86 -5.48 14.26
CA HIS A 120 9.07 -4.98 13.60
C HIS A 120 8.84 -3.78 12.70
N MET A 121 7.65 -3.65 12.08
CA MET A 121 7.35 -2.50 11.23
C MET A 121 6.71 -1.38 12.05
N TYR A 122 5.55 -1.62 12.66
CA TYR A 122 4.81 -0.57 13.37
C TYR A 122 5.50 -0.13 14.68
N LEU A 123 5.80 -1.03 15.59
CA LEU A 123 6.32 -0.67 16.91
C LEU A 123 7.80 -0.24 16.84
N GLU A 124 8.64 -1.05 16.23
CA GLU A 124 10.10 -0.84 16.23
C GLU A 124 10.59 0.03 15.07
N ASN A 125 9.76 0.23 14.04
CA ASN A 125 10.14 0.90 12.79
C ASN A 125 11.48 0.36 12.23
N ALA A 126 11.68 -0.95 12.36
CA ALA A 126 12.96 -1.60 12.10
C ALA A 126 13.33 -1.66 10.62
N LEU A 127 12.32 -1.58 9.72
CA LEU A 127 12.53 -1.72 8.28
C LEU A 127 13.41 -0.62 7.69
N LYS A 128 13.34 0.59 8.21
CA LYS A 128 14.18 1.73 7.76
C LYS A 128 15.64 1.61 8.18
N GLU A 129 15.94 0.76 9.17
CA GLU A 129 17.30 0.63 9.74
C GLU A 129 18.09 -0.45 8.97
N PRO A 130 19.17 -0.08 8.26
CA PRO A 130 19.96 -1.05 7.50
C PRO A 130 20.46 -2.22 8.34
N GLY A 131 20.12 -3.43 7.93
CA GLY A 131 20.60 -4.68 8.55
C GLY A 131 19.94 -5.04 9.88
N LYS A 132 18.97 -4.27 10.37
CA LYS A 132 18.25 -4.58 11.62
C LYS A 132 17.32 -5.78 11.45
N LEU A 133 16.71 -5.93 10.27
CA LEU A 133 15.88 -7.09 9.93
C LEU A 133 16.66 -8.12 9.16
N ILE A 134 16.37 -9.41 9.45
CA ILE A 134 16.84 -10.55 8.67
C ILE A 134 15.61 -11.24 8.07
N ILE A 135 15.52 -11.27 6.74
CA ILE A 135 14.42 -11.90 6.00
C ILE A 135 15.02 -12.90 5.01
N ALA A 136 14.52 -14.12 5.00
CA ALA A 136 15.02 -15.21 4.15
C ALA A 136 16.56 -15.42 4.24
N GLY A 137 17.13 -15.20 5.44
CA GLY A 137 18.57 -15.32 5.72
C GLY A 137 19.40 -14.09 5.37
N GLU A 138 18.83 -13.07 4.73
CA GLU A 138 19.55 -11.86 4.31
C GLU A 138 19.28 -10.67 5.23
N LYS A 139 20.29 -9.85 5.47
CA LYS A 139 20.15 -8.55 6.15
C LYS A 139 19.50 -7.56 5.21
N ILE A 140 18.36 -7.00 5.63
CA ILE A 140 17.58 -6.08 4.83
C ILE A 140 18.16 -4.66 4.89
N ASP A 141 18.35 -4.09 3.70
CA ASP A 141 18.83 -2.72 3.53
C ASP A 141 18.11 -2.08 2.33
N LEU A 142 17.06 -1.30 2.61
CA LEU A 142 16.28 -0.62 1.58
C LEU A 142 17.08 0.46 0.84
N TYR A 143 18.13 1.00 1.43
CA TYR A 143 19.00 2.01 0.79
C TYR A 143 19.83 1.46 -0.37
N LYS A 144 19.85 0.13 -0.52
CA LYS A 144 20.45 -0.54 -1.70
C LYS A 144 19.54 -0.61 -2.91
N LEU A 145 18.25 -0.24 -2.76
CA LEU A 145 17.31 -0.23 -3.86
C LEU A 145 17.53 1.03 -4.73
N ASN A 146 18.04 0.84 -5.93
CA ASN A 146 18.47 1.92 -6.82
C ASN A 146 17.71 1.99 -8.17
N MET A 147 16.62 1.20 -8.33
CA MET A 147 15.78 1.27 -9.53
C MET A 147 14.90 2.53 -9.49
N PRO A 148 14.50 3.09 -10.65
CA PRO A 148 13.52 4.17 -10.72
C PRO A 148 12.26 3.83 -9.93
N ALA A 149 11.81 4.75 -9.08
CA ALA A 149 10.66 4.52 -8.20
C ALA A 149 9.57 5.59 -8.39
N PHE A 150 8.34 5.13 -8.58
CA PHE A 150 7.14 5.94 -8.54
C PHE A 150 6.45 5.73 -7.19
N ILE A 151 6.30 6.80 -6.41
CA ILE A 151 5.73 6.77 -5.08
C ILE A 151 4.48 7.63 -5.08
N TYR A 152 3.34 7.01 -4.85
CA TYR A 152 2.05 7.67 -4.76
C TYR A 152 1.54 7.69 -3.32
N ALA A 153 1.01 8.83 -2.91
CA ALA A 153 0.27 8.98 -1.66
C ALA A 153 -1.08 9.66 -1.91
N SER A 154 -2.04 9.43 -1.04
CA SER A 154 -3.33 10.14 -1.03
C SER A 154 -3.35 11.17 0.09
N ARG A 155 -3.76 12.40 -0.22
CA ARG A 155 -3.67 13.54 0.71
C ARG A 155 -4.52 13.37 1.97
N GLU A 156 -5.68 12.75 1.84
CA GLU A 156 -6.65 12.53 2.93
C GLU A 156 -6.58 11.08 3.46
N ASP A 157 -5.45 10.42 3.25
CA ASP A 157 -5.23 9.05 3.70
C ASP A 157 -5.07 9.02 5.23
N HIS A 158 -5.97 8.30 5.89
CA HIS A 158 -5.95 8.11 7.35
C HIS A 158 -5.26 6.80 7.77
N ILE A 159 -4.91 5.95 6.81
CA ILE A 159 -4.23 4.66 7.06
C ILE A 159 -2.73 4.83 6.85
N VAL A 160 -2.34 5.48 5.75
CA VAL A 160 -0.95 5.82 5.43
C VAL A 160 -0.83 7.34 5.27
N PRO A 161 -0.53 8.09 6.34
CA PRO A 161 -0.30 9.53 6.23
C PRO A 161 0.66 9.84 5.08
N TRP A 162 0.28 10.79 4.24
CA TRP A 162 1.03 11.06 3.01
C TRP A 162 2.49 11.49 3.26
N ALA A 163 2.74 12.16 4.39
CA ALA A 163 4.09 12.53 4.81
C ALA A 163 4.96 11.29 5.09
N SER A 164 4.37 10.23 5.65
CA SER A 164 5.08 8.96 5.89
C SER A 164 5.35 8.20 4.60
N ALA A 165 4.43 8.24 3.62
CA ALA A 165 4.71 7.71 2.29
C ALA A 165 5.81 8.53 1.59
N PHE A 166 5.79 9.86 1.74
CA PHE A 166 6.84 10.75 1.22
C PHE A 166 8.22 10.42 1.80
N ALA A 167 8.31 10.03 3.07
CA ALA A 167 9.57 9.65 3.72
C ALA A 167 10.27 8.48 3.00
N SER A 168 9.56 7.67 2.21
CA SER A 168 10.14 6.62 1.37
C SER A 168 11.09 7.17 0.30
N THR A 169 10.94 8.45 -0.10
CA THR A 169 11.83 9.11 -1.08
C THR A 169 13.25 9.30 -0.55
N ALA A 170 13.43 9.40 0.76
CA ALA A 170 14.73 9.50 1.40
C ALA A 170 15.42 8.12 1.57
N ILE A 171 14.66 7.04 1.50
CA ILE A 171 15.15 5.66 1.63
C ILE A 171 15.51 5.10 0.25
N LEU A 172 14.55 5.13 -0.68
CA LEU A 172 14.75 4.66 -2.04
C LEU A 172 15.64 5.62 -2.82
N ASN A 173 16.58 5.09 -3.57
CA ASN A 173 17.48 5.90 -4.39
C ASN A 173 18.22 7.00 -3.60
N ALA A 174 18.58 6.76 -2.35
CA ALA A 174 19.18 7.76 -1.47
C ALA A 174 20.43 8.46 -2.08
N LYS A 175 21.17 7.76 -2.94
CA LYS A 175 22.32 8.32 -3.67
C LYS A 175 21.96 9.02 -4.99
N LYS A 176 20.73 8.82 -5.49
CA LYS A 176 20.21 9.38 -6.75
C LYS A 176 18.74 9.75 -6.59
N PRO A 177 18.39 10.74 -5.75
CA PRO A 177 16.99 11.10 -5.46
C PRO A 177 16.16 11.44 -6.70
N ALA A 178 16.79 11.92 -7.76
CA ALA A 178 16.15 12.21 -9.04
C ALA A 178 15.55 10.96 -9.74
N ASN A 179 15.90 9.75 -9.31
CA ASN A 179 15.26 8.53 -9.77
C ASN A 179 13.89 8.28 -9.14
N ASN A 180 13.52 9.06 -8.11
CA ASN A 180 12.21 8.99 -7.49
C ASN A 180 11.25 9.98 -8.17
N ARG A 181 10.03 9.53 -8.40
CA ARG A 181 8.88 10.38 -8.76
C ARG A 181 7.86 10.27 -7.64
N PHE A 182 7.63 11.36 -6.91
CA PHE A 182 6.57 11.41 -5.90
C PHE A 182 5.35 12.15 -6.46
N VAL A 183 4.17 11.57 -6.25
CA VAL A 183 2.88 12.12 -6.68
C VAL A 183 1.91 12.04 -5.51
N LEU A 184 1.29 13.17 -5.19
CA LEU A 184 0.25 13.26 -4.16
C LEU A 184 -1.11 13.40 -4.84
N GLY A 185 -2.01 12.43 -4.65
CA GLY A 185 -3.37 12.51 -5.17
C GLY A 185 -4.35 13.04 -4.14
N ALA A 186 -5.43 13.66 -4.59
CA ALA A 186 -6.55 14.03 -3.75
C ALA A 186 -7.33 12.80 -3.25
N SER A 187 -8.10 12.98 -2.14
CA SER A 187 -8.95 11.97 -1.53
C SER A 187 -8.23 10.93 -0.65
N GLY A 188 -8.97 9.93 -0.14
CA GLY A 188 -8.49 8.97 0.85
C GLY A 188 -7.80 7.74 0.27
N HIS A 189 -7.48 6.79 1.14
CA HIS A 189 -6.66 5.61 0.87
C HIS A 189 -7.05 4.83 -0.39
N ILE A 190 -8.28 4.37 -0.49
CA ILE A 190 -8.78 3.60 -1.64
C ILE A 190 -9.23 4.54 -2.76
N ALA A 191 -10.06 5.52 -2.41
CA ALA A 191 -10.67 6.43 -3.36
C ALA A 191 -9.63 7.30 -4.10
N GLY A 192 -8.53 7.67 -3.47
CA GLY A 192 -7.43 8.39 -4.11
C GLY A 192 -6.68 7.53 -5.12
N VAL A 193 -6.42 6.26 -4.78
CA VAL A 193 -5.73 5.31 -5.67
C VAL A 193 -6.61 4.97 -6.87
N ILE A 194 -7.89 4.66 -6.66
CA ILE A 194 -8.83 4.29 -7.72
C ILE A 194 -9.46 5.55 -8.33
N ASN A 195 -8.73 6.17 -9.23
CA ASN A 195 -9.15 7.39 -9.92
C ASN A 195 -8.97 7.29 -11.44
N PRO A 196 -9.78 6.49 -12.16
CA PRO A 196 -9.62 6.29 -13.59
C PRO A 196 -9.78 7.61 -14.37
N PRO A 197 -8.94 7.89 -15.38
CA PRO A 197 -8.94 9.15 -16.16
C PRO A 197 -10.28 9.47 -16.81
N ALA A 198 -11.04 8.46 -17.21
CA ALA A 198 -12.36 8.64 -17.85
C ALA A 198 -13.36 9.38 -16.96
N LYS A 199 -13.22 9.33 -15.63
CA LYS A 199 -14.10 10.03 -14.69
C LYS A 199 -13.84 11.53 -14.62
N LYS A 200 -12.68 12.02 -15.06
CA LYS A 200 -12.27 13.45 -15.05
C LYS A 200 -12.54 14.13 -13.69
N LYS A 201 -12.26 13.42 -12.60
CA LYS A 201 -12.52 13.89 -11.23
C LYS A 201 -11.21 14.02 -10.47
N ARG A 202 -11.24 14.86 -9.40
CA ARG A 202 -10.15 15.10 -8.46
C ARG A 202 -8.98 15.85 -9.09
N SER A 203 -7.88 15.90 -8.36
CA SER A 203 -6.61 16.50 -8.77
C SER A 203 -5.46 15.73 -8.15
N TYR A 204 -4.24 16.03 -8.59
CA TYR A 204 -3.01 15.53 -8.00
C TYR A 204 -1.92 16.59 -8.07
N TRP A 205 -0.90 16.48 -7.27
CA TRP A 205 0.21 17.42 -7.16
C TRP A 205 1.53 16.74 -7.49
N THR A 206 2.39 17.49 -8.19
CA THR A 206 3.75 17.08 -8.52
C THR A 206 4.74 18.18 -8.23
N ASN A 207 5.96 17.80 -7.85
CA ASN A 207 7.09 18.71 -7.72
C ASN A 207 8.36 17.94 -8.08
N ASP A 208 9.15 18.44 -9.00
CA ASP A 208 10.38 17.78 -9.45
C ASP A 208 11.51 17.88 -8.42
N LYS A 209 11.40 18.84 -7.48
CA LYS A 209 12.35 19.01 -6.40
C LYS A 209 11.91 18.21 -5.18
N ILE A 210 12.38 16.97 -5.09
CA ILE A 210 12.14 16.12 -3.91
C ILE A 210 13.17 16.52 -2.85
N GLY A 211 12.73 17.29 -1.86
CA GLY A 211 13.50 17.58 -0.66
C GLY A 211 13.30 16.53 0.42
N THR A 212 13.61 16.88 1.67
CA THR A 212 13.38 16.02 2.84
C THR A 212 12.14 16.38 3.66
N ASP A 213 11.59 17.57 3.41
CA ASP A 213 10.42 18.10 4.11
C ASP A 213 9.17 17.98 3.22
N PRO A 214 8.17 17.17 3.62
CA PRO A 214 6.95 16.99 2.87
C PRO A 214 6.13 18.27 2.71
N GLU A 215 6.07 19.15 3.73
CA GLU A 215 5.30 20.38 3.66
C GLU A 215 5.95 21.39 2.70
N ALA A 216 7.28 21.51 2.74
CA ALA A 216 8.01 22.32 1.79
C ALA A 216 7.87 21.78 0.34
N TRP A 217 7.85 20.45 0.18
CA TRP A 217 7.57 19.82 -1.11
C TRP A 217 6.17 20.22 -1.62
N PHE A 218 5.16 20.11 -0.76
CA PHE A 218 3.77 20.43 -1.11
C PHE A 218 3.58 21.93 -1.42
N ALA A 219 4.19 22.81 -0.63
CA ALA A 219 4.12 24.24 -0.86
C ALA A 219 4.68 24.68 -2.23
N GLY A 220 5.66 23.93 -2.76
CA GLY A 220 6.23 24.14 -4.09
C GLY A 220 5.62 23.27 -5.19
N ALA A 221 4.58 22.50 -4.91
CA ALA A 221 3.99 21.57 -5.86
C ALA A 221 2.99 22.25 -6.80
N VAL A 222 2.90 21.74 -8.02
CA VAL A 222 1.92 22.15 -9.01
C VAL A 222 0.73 21.22 -8.98
N GLU A 223 -0.47 21.79 -8.88
CA GLU A 223 -1.72 21.05 -8.97
C GLU A 223 -2.12 20.78 -10.43
N HIS A 224 -2.52 19.53 -10.69
CA HIS A 224 -3.02 19.07 -11.97
C HIS A 224 -4.44 18.56 -11.83
N PRO A 225 -5.41 18.97 -12.65
CA PRO A 225 -6.77 18.45 -12.60
C PRO A 225 -6.83 17.03 -13.17
N GLY A 226 -7.67 16.19 -12.59
CA GLY A 226 -7.98 14.85 -13.08
C GLY A 226 -7.19 13.73 -12.39
N SER A 227 -6.87 12.69 -13.14
CA SER A 227 -6.29 11.46 -12.62
C SER A 227 -4.76 11.47 -12.64
N TRP A 228 -4.14 11.06 -11.54
CA TRP A 228 -2.71 10.83 -11.44
C TRP A 228 -2.22 9.61 -12.28
N TRP A 229 -3.15 8.77 -12.77
CA TRP A 229 -2.79 7.61 -13.60
C TRP A 229 -2.11 7.99 -14.91
N THR A 230 -2.34 9.19 -15.44
CA THR A 230 -1.62 9.70 -16.63
C THR A 230 -0.13 9.84 -16.33
N GLU A 231 0.22 10.46 -15.21
CA GLU A 231 1.60 10.63 -14.76
C GLU A 231 2.28 9.25 -14.52
N TRP A 232 1.55 8.31 -13.92
CA TRP A 232 2.04 6.95 -13.72
C TRP A 232 2.22 6.19 -15.04
N SER A 233 1.31 6.34 -15.97
CA SER A 233 1.42 5.72 -17.31
C SER A 233 2.66 6.22 -18.05
N ASP A 234 2.95 7.51 -17.97
CA ASP A 234 4.15 8.10 -18.57
C ASP A 234 5.43 7.59 -17.91
N PHE A 235 5.43 7.43 -16.58
CA PHE A 235 6.53 6.80 -15.87
C PHE A 235 6.73 5.35 -16.32
N LEU A 236 5.67 4.53 -16.36
CA LEU A 236 5.76 3.16 -16.81
C LEU A 236 6.24 3.02 -18.25
N ALA A 237 5.77 3.87 -19.17
CA ALA A 237 6.16 3.85 -20.56
C ALA A 237 7.68 4.02 -20.77
N LYS A 238 8.33 4.82 -19.92
CA LYS A 238 9.80 5.00 -19.94
C LYS A 238 10.57 3.73 -19.60
N HIS A 239 9.96 2.78 -18.88
CA HIS A 239 10.61 1.56 -18.37
C HIS A 239 10.02 0.28 -18.96
N ALA A 240 8.95 0.35 -19.75
CA ALA A 240 8.21 -0.82 -20.25
C ALA A 240 8.93 -1.61 -21.36
N GLY A 241 9.96 -1.05 -21.97
CA GLY A 241 10.63 -1.65 -23.12
C GLY A 241 9.80 -1.54 -24.41
N LYS A 242 10.08 -2.44 -25.35
CA LYS A 242 9.40 -2.44 -26.67
C LYS A 242 7.99 -3.04 -26.57
N LEU A 243 7.08 -2.51 -27.37
CA LEU A 243 5.76 -3.12 -27.53
C LEU A 243 5.88 -4.52 -28.14
N VAL A 244 5.15 -5.46 -27.58
CA VAL A 244 5.05 -6.84 -28.05
C VAL A 244 3.59 -7.17 -28.37
N ALA A 245 3.38 -8.17 -29.25
CA ALA A 245 2.03 -8.63 -29.55
C ALA A 245 1.34 -9.16 -28.29
N ALA A 246 0.07 -8.77 -28.09
CA ALA A 246 -0.72 -9.28 -26.98
C ALA A 246 -0.87 -10.81 -27.07
N PRO A 247 -0.84 -11.56 -25.95
CA PRO A 247 -1.09 -12.98 -25.94
C PRO A 247 -2.50 -13.29 -26.50
N LYS A 248 -2.58 -14.23 -27.45
CA LYS A 248 -3.87 -14.65 -28.03
C LYS A 248 -4.69 -15.54 -27.10
N LYS A 249 -4.06 -16.18 -26.12
CA LYS A 249 -4.68 -17.09 -25.16
C LYS A 249 -4.11 -16.85 -23.77
N ALA A 250 -4.91 -17.06 -22.74
CA ALA A 250 -4.46 -17.08 -21.36
C ALA A 250 -3.62 -18.36 -21.10
N GLY A 251 -2.61 -18.25 -20.24
CA GLY A 251 -1.72 -19.35 -19.91
C GLY A 251 -0.66 -19.65 -20.98
N ASN A 252 0.15 -20.68 -20.72
CA ASN A 252 1.20 -21.18 -21.60
C ASN A 252 1.37 -22.70 -21.45
N ALA A 253 2.39 -23.29 -22.08
CA ALA A 253 2.62 -24.74 -22.02
C ALA A 253 2.85 -25.26 -20.58
N LYS A 254 3.50 -24.46 -19.73
CA LYS A 254 3.79 -24.81 -18.33
C LYS A 254 2.61 -24.48 -17.40
N TYR A 255 1.95 -23.35 -17.62
CA TYR A 255 0.83 -22.85 -16.81
C TYR A 255 -0.41 -22.73 -17.67
N LYS A 256 -1.18 -23.82 -17.74
CA LYS A 256 -2.42 -23.87 -18.54
C LYS A 256 -3.52 -23.09 -17.84
N ALA A 257 -4.41 -22.48 -18.62
CA ALA A 257 -5.65 -21.95 -18.07
C ALA A 257 -6.50 -23.11 -17.51
N ILE A 258 -6.99 -22.96 -16.28
CA ILE A 258 -7.76 -24.00 -15.56
C ILE A 258 -9.26 -23.73 -15.56
N GLU A 259 -9.66 -22.47 -15.55
CA GLU A 259 -11.07 -22.02 -15.59
C GLU A 259 -11.15 -20.56 -16.08
N PRO A 260 -12.32 -20.10 -16.54
CA PRO A 260 -12.53 -18.69 -16.88
C PRO A 260 -12.36 -17.77 -15.68
N ALA A 261 -11.82 -16.55 -15.90
CA ALA A 261 -11.78 -15.52 -14.87
C ALA A 261 -13.22 -15.08 -14.48
N PRO A 262 -13.46 -14.68 -13.23
CA PRO A 262 -12.53 -14.50 -12.12
C PRO A 262 -12.21 -15.79 -11.34
N GLY A 263 -12.67 -16.94 -11.78
CA GLY A 263 -12.48 -18.23 -11.14
C GLY A 263 -13.40 -18.47 -9.94
N ARG A 264 -13.24 -19.62 -9.31
CA ARG A 264 -14.08 -20.04 -8.16
C ARG A 264 -13.61 -19.50 -6.82
N TYR A 265 -12.31 -19.20 -6.69
CA TYR A 265 -11.74 -18.74 -5.41
C TYR A 265 -12.35 -17.42 -4.93
N VAL A 266 -12.72 -16.52 -5.84
CA VAL A 266 -13.39 -15.26 -5.54
C VAL A 266 -14.70 -15.41 -4.76
N LYS A 267 -15.32 -16.60 -4.80
CA LYS A 267 -16.57 -16.93 -4.08
C LYS A 267 -16.33 -17.48 -2.67
N VAL A 268 -15.08 -17.75 -2.29
CA VAL A 268 -14.71 -18.26 -0.98
C VAL A 268 -14.48 -17.09 -0.05
N ARG A 269 -15.29 -16.98 1.00
CA ARG A 269 -15.14 -15.93 2.01
C ARG A 269 -14.19 -16.38 3.12
N ALA A 270 -13.46 -15.44 3.71
CA ALA A 270 -12.72 -15.64 4.94
C ALA A 270 -13.71 -15.72 6.13
N GLU A 271 -13.69 -16.83 6.88
CA GLU A 271 -14.53 -17.07 8.06
C GLU A 271 -13.73 -16.88 9.36
#